data_5edac0e7dbdb247e943c18c104aeab51
#
_entry.id   5edac0e7dbdb247e943c18c104aeab51
#
_cell.length_a   1.000
_cell.length_b   1.000
_cell.length_c   1.000
_cell.angle_alpha   90.00
_cell.angle_beta   90.00
_cell.angle_gamma   90.00
#
_symmetry.space_group_name_H-M   'P 1'
#
loop_
_entity.id
_entity.type
_entity.pdbx_description
1 polymer ?
#
loop_
_entity_poly.entity_id
_entity_poly.type
_entity_poly.pdbx_seq_one_letter_code
_entity_poly.pdbx_strand_id
1 'polypeptide(L)'
;MLSVSDSPRLGTFAEALVRYRVAILVGALLLLIGSGAAAAAWLRVDFTPQRIFESQGDEFAYLELVQKEFGHEDDLLLVHVHVPEGVLTPAGVDLLRRLHERLAAVPSIEGVDDLTTAWAVRRGRGPTLLLGPNADLAEVSSTALSDPLLAGRFLSRDGRAALVVAHVEEGRDRYDDLAPPVEACDEIVRTLELPPGAELSVTGVPIARVRIAQRLMEDQATFFPICALLFLVILWFMFRDLRAVLLPLFAVGFAIAYTTGFLALSGQPIDIINNVLPVLIFVIGISDAIHLLVRYRHELESGKPQQEALSVT
;
A
#
# COMPACT_ATOMS: atom_id res chain seq x y z
N MET A 1 -21.68 -12.13 -43.12
CA MET A 1 -20.29 -12.51 -42.89
C MET A 1 -19.45 -11.67 -43.87
N LEU A 2 -19.07 -10.46 -43.44
CA LEU A 2 -18.28 -9.52 -44.25
C LEU A 2 -16.82 -9.98 -44.18
N SER A 3 -16.23 -10.37 -45.31
CA SER A 3 -14.83 -10.73 -45.42
C SER A 3 -13.99 -9.45 -45.21
N VAL A 4 -13.28 -9.38 -44.13
CA VAL A 4 -12.34 -8.28 -43.78
C VAL A 4 -11.05 -8.32 -44.63
N SER A 5 -10.96 -9.25 -45.59
CA SER A 5 -9.76 -9.55 -46.35
C SER A 5 -9.35 -8.54 -47.45
N ASP A 6 -10.13 -7.47 -47.71
CA ASP A 6 -9.89 -6.58 -48.84
C ASP A 6 -9.64 -5.11 -48.50
N SER A 7 -9.09 -4.78 -47.33
CA SER A 7 -8.67 -3.40 -47.08
C SER A 7 -7.19 -3.22 -47.50
N PRO A 8 -6.89 -2.47 -48.59
CA PRO A 8 -5.52 -2.24 -49.06
C PRO A 8 -4.63 -1.54 -48.01
N ARG A 9 -5.24 -0.97 -46.98
CA ARG A 9 -4.55 -0.32 -45.86
C ARG A 9 -3.88 -1.29 -44.89
N LEU A 10 -4.43 -2.50 -44.68
CA LEU A 10 -3.85 -3.51 -43.77
C LEU A 10 -2.61 -4.18 -44.41
N GLY A 11 -2.62 -4.43 -45.71
CA GLY A 11 -1.45 -4.94 -46.42
C GLY A 11 -0.25 -3.98 -46.39
N THR A 12 -0.49 -2.69 -46.62
CA THR A 12 0.57 -1.67 -46.55
C THR A 12 1.10 -1.47 -45.12
N PHE A 13 0.29 -1.65 -44.09
CA PHE A 13 0.72 -1.59 -42.70
C PHE A 13 1.61 -2.79 -42.32
N ALA A 14 1.21 -4.01 -42.72
CA ALA A 14 2.01 -5.21 -42.48
C ALA A 14 3.38 -5.16 -43.21
N GLU A 15 3.41 -4.67 -44.45
CA GLU A 15 4.66 -4.44 -45.20
C GLU A 15 5.57 -3.40 -44.51
N ALA A 16 4.99 -2.30 -43.98
CA ALA A 16 5.73 -1.29 -43.25
C ALA A 16 6.31 -1.86 -41.95
N LEU A 17 5.56 -2.68 -41.18
CA LEU A 17 6.04 -3.37 -40.00
C LEU A 17 7.25 -4.26 -40.27
N VAL A 18 7.19 -5.05 -41.35
CA VAL A 18 8.31 -5.93 -41.76
C VAL A 18 9.51 -5.12 -42.24
N ARG A 19 9.28 -4.05 -43.00
CA ARG A 19 10.33 -3.17 -43.51
C ARG A 19 11.08 -2.44 -42.40
N TYR A 20 10.37 -1.92 -41.42
CA TYR A 20 10.92 -1.14 -40.30
C TYR A 20 11.12 -1.94 -39.02
N ARG A 21 11.06 -3.29 -39.08
CA ARG A 21 11.11 -4.18 -37.88
C ARG A 21 12.24 -3.85 -36.90
N VAL A 22 13.44 -3.55 -37.41
CA VAL A 22 14.60 -3.23 -36.56
C VAL A 22 14.41 -1.90 -35.87
N ALA A 23 13.93 -0.87 -36.59
CA ALA A 23 13.65 0.44 -36.00
C ALA A 23 12.54 0.37 -34.93
N ILE A 24 11.50 -0.43 -35.17
CA ILE A 24 10.41 -0.67 -34.23
C ILE A 24 10.93 -1.37 -32.96
N LEU A 25 11.76 -2.42 -33.13
CA LEU A 25 12.35 -3.12 -31.98
C LEU A 25 13.30 -2.22 -31.19
N VAL A 26 14.12 -1.42 -31.86
CA VAL A 26 14.99 -0.45 -31.16
C VAL A 26 14.16 0.61 -30.46
N GLY A 27 13.12 1.14 -31.10
CA GLY A 27 12.18 2.11 -30.47
C GLY A 27 11.48 1.51 -29.25
N ALA A 28 10.98 0.28 -29.36
CA ALA A 28 10.37 -0.43 -28.24
C ALA A 28 11.34 -0.66 -27.07
N LEU A 29 12.60 -1.01 -27.39
CA LEU A 29 13.64 -1.19 -26.38
C LEU A 29 14.00 0.13 -25.68
N LEU A 30 14.11 1.22 -26.43
CA LEU A 30 14.38 2.56 -25.88
C LEU A 30 13.20 3.01 -24.98
N LEU A 31 11.97 2.79 -25.40
CA LEU A 31 10.78 3.06 -24.61
C LEU A 31 10.76 2.19 -23.34
N LEU A 32 11.13 0.92 -23.43
CA LEU A 32 11.22 0.03 -22.26
C LEU A 32 12.24 0.56 -21.23
N ILE A 33 13.43 0.93 -21.70
CA ILE A 33 14.47 1.50 -20.83
C ILE A 33 13.99 2.82 -20.22
N GLY A 34 13.40 3.70 -21.03
CA GLY A 34 12.83 4.97 -20.55
C GLY A 34 11.71 4.79 -19.56
N SER A 35 10.79 3.88 -19.82
CA SER A 35 9.67 3.55 -18.90
C SER A 35 10.18 2.92 -17.60
N GLY A 36 11.15 2.01 -17.68
CA GLY A 36 11.78 1.41 -16.50
C GLY A 36 12.51 2.45 -15.64
N ALA A 37 13.26 3.35 -16.28
CA ALA A 37 13.93 4.45 -15.58
C ALA A 37 12.93 5.42 -14.94
N ALA A 38 11.85 5.76 -15.65
CA ALA A 38 10.78 6.61 -15.13
C ALA A 38 10.07 5.95 -13.93
N ALA A 39 9.75 4.67 -14.03
CA ALA A 39 9.16 3.92 -12.94
C ALA A 39 10.10 3.89 -11.72
N ALA A 40 11.38 3.60 -11.92
CA ALA A 40 12.36 3.56 -10.83
C ALA A 40 12.58 4.92 -10.15
N ALA A 41 12.47 6.03 -10.90
CA ALA A 41 12.73 7.36 -10.38
C ALA A 41 11.50 8.07 -9.77
N TRP A 42 10.31 7.82 -10.33
CA TRP A 42 9.11 8.64 -10.03
C TRP A 42 7.87 7.84 -9.68
N LEU A 43 7.88 6.50 -9.80
CA LEU A 43 6.74 5.70 -9.40
C LEU A 43 6.54 5.82 -7.89
N ARG A 44 5.33 6.19 -7.51
CA ARG A 44 4.92 6.35 -6.11
C ARG A 44 3.88 5.29 -5.78
N VAL A 45 3.90 4.86 -4.53
CA VAL A 45 2.89 3.95 -3.99
C VAL A 45 2.12 4.71 -2.93
N ASP A 46 0.80 4.78 -3.11
CA ASP A 46 -0.10 5.50 -2.22
C ASP A 46 -1.42 4.72 -2.09
N PHE A 47 -1.54 3.96 -1.01
CA PHE A 47 -2.71 3.17 -0.71
C PHE A 47 -3.68 3.88 0.24
N THR A 48 -3.70 5.22 0.22
CA THR A 48 -4.63 6.02 0.99
C THR A 48 -6.07 5.77 0.49
N PRO A 49 -6.99 5.24 1.33
CA PRO A 49 -8.36 4.95 0.89
C PRO A 49 -9.12 6.19 0.40
N GLN A 50 -8.80 7.36 0.94
CA GLN A 50 -9.40 8.64 0.56
C GLN A 50 -9.19 8.98 -0.92
N ARG A 51 -8.09 8.51 -1.54
CA ARG A 51 -7.84 8.71 -2.98
C ARG A 51 -8.88 8.06 -3.89
N ILE A 52 -9.57 7.03 -3.42
CA ILE A 52 -10.66 6.41 -4.17
C ILE A 52 -11.80 7.42 -4.38
N PHE A 53 -11.99 8.34 -3.42
CA PHE A 53 -13.04 9.34 -3.40
C PHE A 53 -12.56 10.73 -3.85
N GLU A 54 -11.28 10.90 -4.20
CA GLU A 54 -10.65 12.17 -4.60
C GLU A 54 -11.23 12.75 -5.93
N SER A 55 -12.12 12.01 -6.59
CA SER A 55 -12.75 12.42 -7.83
C SER A 55 -13.97 13.33 -7.60
N GLN A 56 -13.74 14.67 -7.65
CA GLN A 56 -14.72 15.64 -8.13
C GLN A 56 -16.01 15.86 -7.31
N GLY A 57 -15.97 15.83 -5.97
CA GLY A 57 -17.12 16.17 -5.16
C GLY A 57 -16.83 17.30 -4.17
N ASP A 58 -17.87 18.08 -3.84
CA ASP A 58 -17.79 19.08 -2.77
C ASP A 58 -17.40 18.46 -1.42
N GLU A 59 -17.64 17.17 -1.24
CA GLU A 59 -17.30 16.42 -0.02
C GLU A 59 -15.79 16.41 0.24
N PHE A 60 -14.96 16.29 -0.81
CA PHE A 60 -13.50 16.31 -0.66
C PHE A 60 -13.00 17.69 -0.24
N ALA A 61 -13.56 18.74 -0.81
CA ALA A 61 -13.24 20.11 -0.41
C ALA A 61 -13.63 20.40 1.06
N TYR A 62 -14.73 19.81 1.54
CA TYR A 62 -15.10 19.90 2.96
C TYR A 62 -14.16 19.10 3.84
N LEU A 63 -13.70 17.92 3.43
CA LEU A 63 -12.70 17.14 4.17
C LEU A 63 -11.40 17.92 4.32
N GLU A 64 -10.88 18.51 3.23
CA GLU A 64 -9.68 19.36 3.27
C GLU A 64 -9.86 20.54 4.22
N LEU A 65 -11.05 21.18 4.20
CA LEU A 65 -11.34 22.28 5.10
C LEU A 65 -11.33 21.82 6.57
N VAL A 66 -11.95 20.68 6.88
CA VAL A 66 -11.96 20.12 8.24
C VAL A 66 -10.56 19.77 8.68
N GLN A 67 -9.78 19.09 7.85
CA GLN A 67 -8.39 18.75 8.14
C GLN A 67 -7.53 19.99 8.38
N LYS A 68 -7.71 21.03 7.58
CA LYS A 68 -6.99 22.30 7.75
C LYS A 68 -7.34 23.04 9.05
N GLU A 69 -8.61 22.99 9.47
CA GLU A 69 -9.08 23.72 10.65
C GLU A 69 -8.95 22.95 11.96
N PHE A 70 -9.01 21.60 11.90
CA PHE A 70 -9.05 20.72 13.09
C PHE A 70 -7.87 19.73 13.16
N GLY A 71 -6.98 19.72 12.16
CA GLY A 71 -5.88 18.75 12.07
C GLY A 71 -6.31 17.42 11.45
N HIS A 72 -5.35 16.53 11.31
CA HIS A 72 -5.55 15.19 10.73
C HIS A 72 -5.77 14.16 11.84
N GLU A 73 -6.97 13.56 11.92
CA GLU A 73 -7.22 12.44 12.84
C GLU A 73 -6.61 11.12 12.32
N ASP A 74 -6.16 11.10 11.05
CA ASP A 74 -5.64 9.92 10.37
C ASP A 74 -4.18 9.60 10.71
N ASP A 75 -3.48 10.49 11.44
CA ASP A 75 -2.06 10.38 11.74
C ASP A 75 -1.77 9.79 13.13
N LEU A 76 -2.77 9.11 13.72
CA LEU A 76 -2.69 8.56 15.06
C LEU A 76 -2.29 7.09 15.07
N LEU A 77 -1.19 6.77 15.74
CA LEU A 77 -0.82 5.42 16.15
C LEU A 77 -1.38 5.15 17.55
N LEU A 78 -2.18 4.14 17.68
CA LEU A 78 -2.87 3.79 18.93
C LEU A 78 -2.25 2.51 19.50
N VAL A 79 -1.64 2.60 20.68
CA VAL A 79 -1.13 1.44 21.40
C VAL A 79 -2.05 1.11 22.57
N HIS A 80 -2.71 -0.02 22.47
CA HIS A 80 -3.52 -0.57 23.55
C HIS A 80 -2.62 -1.35 24.50
N VAL A 81 -2.66 -0.97 25.79
CA VAL A 81 -1.91 -1.59 26.89
C VAL A 81 -2.89 -2.29 27.80
N HIS A 82 -2.82 -3.62 27.90
CA HIS A 82 -3.64 -4.39 28.84
C HIS A 82 -2.78 -4.94 29.97
N VAL A 83 -3.19 -4.70 31.22
CA VAL A 83 -2.53 -5.20 32.43
C VAL A 83 -3.60 -5.85 33.31
N PRO A 84 -3.61 -7.17 33.51
CA PRO A 84 -4.66 -7.87 34.24
C PRO A 84 -4.87 -7.38 35.69
N GLU A 85 -3.79 -6.97 36.36
CA GLU A 85 -3.81 -6.44 37.73
C GLU A 85 -4.19 -4.96 37.81
N GLY A 86 -4.36 -4.30 36.65
CA GLY A 86 -4.65 -2.87 36.53
C GLY A 86 -3.46 -2.06 36.02
N VAL A 87 -3.77 -1.08 35.18
CA VAL A 87 -2.76 -0.18 34.58
C VAL A 87 -2.17 0.77 35.61
N LEU A 88 -2.96 1.21 36.56
CA LEU A 88 -2.56 2.14 37.64
C LEU A 88 -1.95 1.41 38.84
N THR A 89 -1.18 0.36 38.58
CA THR A 89 -0.27 -0.31 39.50
C THR A 89 1.17 0.17 39.27
N PRO A 90 2.09 -0.01 40.25
CA PRO A 90 3.50 0.39 40.02
C PRO A 90 4.10 -0.21 38.76
N ALA A 91 3.83 -1.49 38.46
CA ALA A 91 4.32 -2.16 37.27
C ALA A 91 3.66 -1.65 35.98
N GLY A 92 2.36 -1.35 36.01
CA GLY A 92 1.64 -0.81 34.86
C GLY A 92 2.06 0.63 34.52
N VAL A 93 2.24 1.47 35.55
CA VAL A 93 2.74 2.85 35.36
C VAL A 93 4.18 2.86 34.83
N ASP A 94 5.04 1.95 35.32
CA ASP A 94 6.41 1.80 34.78
C ASP A 94 6.38 1.37 33.32
N LEU A 95 5.51 0.43 32.96
CA LEU A 95 5.29 0.02 31.56
C LEU A 95 4.87 1.19 30.69
N LEU A 96 3.88 2.00 31.12
CA LEU A 96 3.43 3.18 30.39
C LEU A 96 4.56 4.19 30.18
N ARG A 97 5.36 4.47 31.21
CA ARG A 97 6.50 5.40 31.10
C ARG A 97 7.55 4.91 30.11
N ARG A 98 7.94 3.65 30.18
CA ARG A 98 8.88 3.05 29.21
C ARG A 98 8.34 3.06 27.79
N LEU A 99 7.05 2.77 27.61
CA LEU A 99 6.40 2.82 26.30
C LEU A 99 6.38 4.26 25.76
N HIS A 100 5.97 5.23 26.59
CA HIS A 100 5.98 6.65 26.26
C HIS A 100 7.36 7.12 25.82
N GLU A 101 8.40 6.88 26.62
CA GLU A 101 9.78 7.29 26.34
C GLU A 101 10.28 6.70 25.01
N ARG A 102 9.99 5.42 24.74
CA ARG A 102 10.40 4.78 23.52
C ARG A 102 9.67 5.30 22.29
N LEU A 103 8.37 5.53 22.39
CA LEU A 103 7.59 6.12 21.28
C LEU A 103 7.99 7.56 21.01
N ALA A 104 8.16 8.37 22.05
CA ALA A 104 8.62 9.76 21.91
C ALA A 104 10.05 9.89 21.34
N ALA A 105 10.86 8.83 21.39
CA ALA A 105 12.19 8.80 20.79
C ALA A 105 12.19 8.48 19.29
N VAL A 106 11.05 8.11 18.70
CA VAL A 106 10.92 7.82 17.25
C VAL A 106 10.93 9.14 16.48
N PRO A 107 11.83 9.35 15.51
CA PRO A 107 12.02 10.66 14.87
C PRO A 107 10.79 11.22 14.14
N SER A 108 9.86 10.34 13.76
CA SER A 108 8.65 10.72 13.02
C SER A 108 7.41 10.86 13.91
N ILE A 109 7.57 10.83 15.24
CA ILE A 109 6.49 11.03 16.20
C ILE A 109 6.67 12.41 16.84
N GLU A 110 5.69 13.29 16.65
CA GLU A 110 5.70 14.66 17.19
C GLU A 110 5.29 14.71 18.65
N GLY A 111 4.43 13.81 19.09
CA GLY A 111 3.92 13.78 20.45
C GLY A 111 3.33 12.44 20.83
N VAL A 112 3.29 12.19 22.13
CA VAL A 112 2.67 10.99 22.71
C VAL A 112 1.75 11.41 23.83
N ASP A 113 0.48 11.08 23.72
CA ASP A 113 -0.54 11.34 24.72
C ASP A 113 -0.96 10.04 25.42
N ASP A 114 -0.85 10.04 26.72
CA ASP A 114 -1.24 8.92 27.58
C ASP A 114 -1.55 9.39 29.02
N LEU A 115 -1.74 8.45 29.90
CA LEU A 115 -2.01 8.76 31.32
C LEU A 115 -0.80 9.44 32.01
N THR A 116 0.42 9.34 31.49
CA THR A 116 1.62 9.98 32.07
C THR A 116 1.71 11.45 31.75
N THR A 117 1.12 11.89 30.64
CA THR A 117 1.01 13.29 30.21
C THR A 117 -0.33 13.92 30.57
N ALA A 118 -1.29 13.13 31.02
CA ALA A 118 -2.63 13.60 31.34
C ALA A 118 -2.64 14.56 32.56
N TRP A 119 -3.45 15.62 32.44
CA TRP A 119 -3.67 16.58 33.52
C TRP A 119 -4.99 16.30 34.22
N ALA A 120 -4.98 16.34 35.53
CA ALA A 120 -6.18 16.23 36.35
C ALA A 120 -6.45 17.54 37.10
N VAL A 121 -7.72 17.94 37.15
CA VAL A 121 -8.17 19.08 37.94
C VAL A 121 -8.77 18.55 39.22
N ARG A 122 -8.09 18.80 40.35
CA ARG A 122 -8.54 18.40 41.69
C ARG A 122 -9.22 19.57 42.40
N ARG A 123 -10.28 19.28 43.12
CA ARG A 123 -10.99 20.31 43.92
C ARG A 123 -10.02 21.04 44.86
N GLY A 124 -9.89 22.36 44.71
CA GLY A 124 -9.04 23.19 45.56
C GLY A 124 -7.54 23.19 45.22
N ARG A 125 -7.14 22.53 44.13
CA ARG A 125 -5.80 22.59 43.56
C ARG A 125 -5.89 22.94 42.07
N GLY A 126 -4.90 23.64 41.54
CA GLY A 126 -4.80 23.88 40.12
C GLY A 126 -4.58 22.58 39.33
N PRO A 127 -4.60 22.63 37.97
CA PRO A 127 -4.31 21.47 37.15
C PRO A 127 -2.91 20.91 37.49
N THR A 128 -2.84 19.60 37.74
CA THR A 128 -1.59 18.89 38.05
C THR A 128 -1.49 17.65 37.19
N LEU A 129 -0.26 17.21 36.90
CA LEU A 129 -0.05 15.93 36.21
C LEU A 129 -0.71 14.80 37.01
N LEU A 130 -1.45 13.95 36.31
CA LEU A 130 -2.15 12.81 36.92
C LEU A 130 -1.16 11.85 37.60
N LEU A 131 -0.11 11.48 36.89
CA LEU A 131 0.96 10.57 37.32
C LEU A 131 2.25 11.34 37.66
N GLY A 132 2.16 12.38 38.50
CA GLY A 132 3.32 13.14 39.00
C GLY A 132 4.27 12.28 39.84
N PRO A 133 5.48 12.82 40.19
CA PRO A 133 6.54 12.06 40.86
C PRO A 133 6.17 11.40 42.20
N ASN A 134 5.20 11.97 42.93
CA ASN A 134 4.76 11.48 44.21
C ASN A 134 3.24 11.21 44.24
N ALA A 135 2.69 10.75 43.09
CA ALA A 135 1.27 10.48 42.97
C ALA A 135 0.87 9.23 43.79
N ASP A 136 -0.13 9.35 44.63
CA ASP A 136 -0.77 8.19 45.24
C ASP A 136 -1.63 7.47 44.19
N LEU A 137 -1.24 6.26 43.83
CA LEU A 137 -1.90 5.50 42.77
C LEU A 137 -3.35 5.15 43.10
N ALA A 138 -3.71 5.04 44.37
CA ALA A 138 -5.12 4.81 44.80
C ALA A 138 -5.97 6.07 44.55
N GLU A 139 -5.45 7.24 44.88
CA GLU A 139 -6.11 8.54 44.60
C GLU A 139 -6.17 8.80 43.10
N VAL A 140 -5.10 8.51 42.36
CA VAL A 140 -5.03 8.61 40.89
C VAL A 140 -6.06 7.72 40.22
N SER A 141 -6.19 6.46 40.66
CA SER A 141 -7.14 5.52 40.10
C SER A 141 -8.57 5.99 40.28
N SER A 142 -8.93 6.43 41.48
CA SER A 142 -10.27 6.97 41.77
C SER A 142 -10.57 8.25 40.95
N THR A 143 -9.58 9.11 40.79
CA THR A 143 -9.70 10.35 40.00
C THR A 143 -9.87 10.03 38.52
N ALA A 144 -9.01 9.19 37.97
CA ALA A 144 -9.02 8.84 36.53
C ALA A 144 -10.30 8.09 36.11
N LEU A 145 -10.79 7.18 36.97
CA LEU A 145 -12.03 6.45 36.71
C LEU A 145 -13.29 7.31 36.83
N SER A 146 -13.23 8.40 37.62
CA SER A 146 -14.34 9.34 37.75
C SER A 146 -14.35 10.48 36.75
N ASP A 147 -13.22 10.70 36.02
CA ASP A 147 -13.09 11.74 35.02
C ASP A 147 -13.59 11.25 33.66
N PRO A 148 -14.66 11.84 33.10
CA PRO A 148 -15.20 11.42 31.80
C PRO A 148 -14.27 11.71 30.63
N LEU A 149 -13.23 12.52 30.78
CA LEU A 149 -12.22 12.78 29.77
C LEU A 149 -11.16 11.65 29.71
N LEU A 150 -10.98 10.95 30.83
CA LEU A 150 -9.99 9.87 30.95
C LEU A 150 -10.66 8.49 30.89
N ALA A 151 -11.74 8.29 31.66
CA ALA A 151 -12.44 7.01 31.69
C ALA A 151 -13.20 6.73 30.40
N GLY A 152 -12.87 5.60 29.76
CA GLY A 152 -13.44 5.20 28.49
C GLY A 152 -12.76 5.84 27.26
N ARG A 153 -11.69 6.63 27.47
CA ARG A 153 -10.84 7.18 26.38
C ARG A 153 -9.39 6.72 26.53
N PHE A 154 -8.70 7.19 27.56
CA PHE A 154 -7.31 6.80 27.86
C PHE A 154 -7.20 5.64 28.85
N LEU A 155 -8.20 5.45 29.70
CA LEU A 155 -8.28 4.37 30.67
C LEU A 155 -9.60 3.62 30.49
N SER A 156 -9.55 2.30 30.43
CA SER A 156 -10.76 1.46 30.42
C SER A 156 -11.55 1.62 31.72
N ARG A 157 -12.86 1.41 31.67
CA ARG A 157 -13.74 1.58 32.81
C ARG A 157 -13.44 0.64 33.98
N ASP A 158 -12.82 -0.49 33.71
CA ASP A 158 -12.36 -1.47 34.71
C ASP A 158 -10.92 -1.22 35.17
N GLY A 159 -10.25 -0.19 34.63
CA GLY A 159 -8.87 0.18 34.97
C GLY A 159 -7.79 -0.78 34.51
N ARG A 160 -8.14 -1.79 33.67
CA ARG A 160 -7.21 -2.83 33.23
C ARG A 160 -6.54 -2.54 31.91
N ALA A 161 -7.06 -1.62 31.13
CA ALA A 161 -6.45 -1.24 29.89
C ALA A 161 -6.25 0.28 29.79
N ALA A 162 -5.17 0.69 29.13
CA ALA A 162 -4.90 2.08 28.76
C ALA A 162 -4.63 2.20 27.28
N LEU A 163 -4.89 3.40 26.75
CA LEU A 163 -4.57 3.79 25.38
C LEU A 163 -3.42 4.79 25.43
N VAL A 164 -2.39 4.51 24.63
CA VAL A 164 -1.30 5.44 24.33
C VAL A 164 -1.47 5.88 22.88
N VAL A 165 -1.52 7.18 22.67
CA VAL A 165 -1.74 7.80 21.36
C VAL A 165 -0.45 8.49 20.93
N ALA A 166 0.17 8.01 19.87
CA ALA A 166 1.34 8.64 19.28
C ALA A 166 0.95 9.36 17.99
N HIS A 167 1.30 10.63 17.89
CA HIS A 167 1.01 11.49 16.75
C HIS A 167 2.17 11.39 15.75
N VAL A 168 1.88 10.88 14.56
CA VAL A 168 2.83 10.91 13.46
C VAL A 168 2.89 12.32 12.88
N GLU A 169 4.06 12.75 12.44
CA GLU A 169 4.27 14.06 11.82
C GLU A 169 3.33 14.28 10.63
N GLU A 170 2.67 15.45 10.61
CA GLU A 170 1.66 15.78 9.59
C GLU A 170 2.23 15.75 8.17
N GLY A 171 1.37 15.38 7.20
CA GLY A 171 1.72 15.34 5.78
C GLY A 171 2.50 14.09 5.35
N ARG A 172 2.59 13.07 6.21
CA ARG A 172 3.15 11.76 5.90
C ARG A 172 2.06 10.80 5.42
N ASP A 173 1.58 10.99 4.20
CA ASP A 173 0.52 10.15 3.62
C ASP A 173 1.04 8.97 2.80
N ARG A 174 2.33 9.03 2.42
CA ARG A 174 2.93 8.02 1.54
C ARG A 174 3.42 6.82 2.31
N TYR A 175 3.42 5.66 1.65
CA TYR A 175 3.94 4.42 2.23
C TYR A 175 5.37 4.58 2.78
N ASP A 176 6.27 5.20 1.99
CA ASP A 176 7.67 5.39 2.36
C ASP A 176 7.86 6.29 3.60
N ASP A 177 6.92 7.20 3.83
CA ASP A 177 6.93 8.13 4.95
C ASP A 177 6.29 7.52 6.21
N LEU A 178 5.27 6.65 6.03
CA LEU A 178 4.53 6.01 7.13
C LEU A 178 5.14 4.68 7.59
N ALA A 179 5.81 3.95 6.71
CA ALA A 179 6.39 2.65 7.07
C ALA A 179 7.41 2.73 8.21
N PRO A 180 8.37 3.69 8.24
CA PRO A 180 9.35 3.78 9.32
C PRO A 180 8.76 3.97 10.72
N PRO A 181 7.84 4.92 10.99
CA PRO A 181 7.25 5.05 12.32
C PRO A 181 6.37 3.86 12.72
N VAL A 182 5.67 3.24 11.77
CA VAL A 182 4.85 2.04 12.03
C VAL A 182 5.75 0.85 12.39
N GLU A 183 6.83 0.61 11.65
CA GLU A 183 7.79 -0.46 11.93
C GLU A 183 8.50 -0.25 13.25
N ALA A 184 8.88 1.00 13.57
CA ALA A 184 9.47 1.35 14.86
C ALA A 184 8.48 1.07 16.01
N CYS A 185 7.20 1.42 15.85
CA CYS A 185 6.16 1.13 16.83
C CYS A 185 5.96 -0.38 17.03
N ASP A 186 5.89 -1.14 15.95
CA ASP A 186 5.78 -2.62 15.99
C ASP A 186 7.02 -3.24 16.68
N GLU A 187 8.22 -2.71 16.45
CA GLU A 187 9.45 -3.15 17.10
C GLU A 187 9.46 -2.84 18.60
N ILE A 188 9.02 -1.63 18.98
CA ILE A 188 8.90 -1.23 20.39
C ILE A 188 7.95 -2.19 21.12
N VAL A 189 6.77 -2.47 20.55
CA VAL A 189 5.76 -3.35 21.14
C VAL A 189 6.26 -4.78 21.28
N ARG A 190 7.04 -5.28 20.33
CA ARG A 190 7.62 -6.63 20.38
C ARG A 190 8.78 -6.78 21.37
N THR A 191 9.58 -5.73 21.55
CA THR A 191 10.81 -5.78 22.34
C THR A 191 10.69 -5.25 23.75
N LEU A 192 9.56 -4.58 24.08
CA LEU A 192 9.33 -4.03 25.41
C LEU A 192 9.10 -5.16 26.40
N GLU A 193 9.82 -5.15 27.52
CA GLU A 193 9.61 -6.10 28.62
C GLU A 193 8.27 -5.83 29.29
N LEU A 194 7.42 -6.85 29.34
CA LEU A 194 6.06 -6.75 29.87
C LEU A 194 5.96 -7.37 31.26
N PRO A 195 5.16 -6.78 32.16
CA PRO A 195 4.75 -7.46 33.40
C PRO A 195 4.00 -8.77 33.09
N PRO A 196 3.97 -9.72 34.03
CA PRO A 196 3.28 -11.00 33.82
C PRO A 196 1.82 -10.81 33.41
N GLY A 197 1.44 -11.44 32.30
CA GLY A 197 0.08 -11.36 31.75
C GLY A 197 -0.30 -10.06 31.07
N ALA A 198 0.60 -9.07 30.97
CA ALA A 198 0.34 -7.85 30.22
C ALA A 198 0.47 -8.10 28.72
N GLU A 199 -0.35 -7.40 27.94
CA GLU A 199 -0.40 -7.48 26.49
C GLU A 199 -0.38 -6.09 25.86
N LEU A 200 0.33 -5.95 24.76
CA LEU A 200 0.33 -4.76 23.93
C LEU A 200 -0.22 -5.09 22.55
N SER A 201 -1.03 -4.20 22.01
CA SER A 201 -1.48 -4.28 20.62
C SER A 201 -1.52 -2.91 20.00
N VAL A 202 -1.23 -2.86 18.69
CA VAL A 202 -1.10 -1.61 17.93
C VAL A 202 -2.17 -1.54 16.87
N THR A 203 -2.79 -0.37 16.74
CA THR A 203 -3.78 -0.07 15.71
C THR A 203 -3.67 1.41 15.28
N GLY A 204 -4.49 1.83 14.35
CA GLY A 204 -4.51 3.20 13.82
C GLY A 204 -4.53 3.21 12.30
N VAL A 205 -4.91 4.34 11.73
CA VAL A 205 -5.00 4.50 10.27
C VAL A 205 -3.63 4.33 9.60
N PRO A 206 -2.51 4.91 10.10
CA PRO A 206 -1.19 4.70 9.53
C PRO A 206 -0.79 3.21 9.46
N ILE A 207 -1.08 2.45 10.53
CA ILE A 207 -0.80 1.01 10.57
C ILE A 207 -1.61 0.26 9.52
N ALA A 208 -2.91 0.58 9.42
CA ALA A 208 -3.78 -0.03 8.42
C ALA A 208 -3.29 0.25 7.00
N ARG A 209 -2.91 1.51 6.70
CA ARG A 209 -2.34 1.92 5.39
C ARG A 209 -1.07 1.13 5.07
N VAL A 210 -0.11 1.08 5.99
CA VAL A 210 1.17 0.37 5.80
C VAL A 210 0.94 -1.13 5.62
N ARG A 211 0.12 -1.77 6.46
CA ARG A 211 -0.15 -3.21 6.38
C ARG A 211 -0.92 -3.60 5.12
N ILE A 212 -1.88 -2.78 4.67
CA ILE A 212 -2.57 -2.98 3.38
C ILE A 212 -1.56 -2.90 2.24
N ALA A 213 -0.69 -1.88 2.24
CA ALA A 213 0.33 -1.71 1.22
C ALA A 213 1.29 -2.91 1.17
N GLN A 214 1.83 -3.32 2.32
CA GLN A 214 2.71 -4.49 2.43
C GLN A 214 2.02 -5.75 1.91
N ARG A 215 0.77 -5.98 2.29
CA ARG A 215 0.02 -7.17 1.86
C ARG A 215 -0.21 -7.16 0.35
N LEU A 216 -0.59 -6.02 -0.23
CA LEU A 216 -0.77 -5.89 -1.68
C LEU A 216 0.54 -6.12 -2.45
N MET A 217 1.66 -5.62 -1.94
CA MET A 217 2.98 -5.87 -2.54
C MET A 217 3.39 -7.35 -2.42
N GLU A 218 3.17 -8.00 -1.28
CA GLU A 218 3.41 -9.43 -1.06
C GLU A 218 2.55 -10.29 -2.00
N ASP A 219 1.28 -9.96 -2.14
CA ASP A 219 0.36 -10.64 -3.03
C ASP A 219 0.83 -10.54 -4.49
N GLN A 220 1.24 -9.36 -4.94
CA GLN A 220 1.82 -9.17 -6.27
C GLN A 220 3.09 -9.99 -6.47
N ALA A 221 4.01 -9.96 -5.50
CA ALA A 221 5.27 -10.70 -5.55
C ALA A 221 5.05 -12.21 -5.56
N THR A 222 3.95 -12.70 -5.00
CA THR A 222 3.61 -14.12 -4.92
C THR A 222 2.78 -14.57 -6.12
N PHE A 223 1.68 -13.90 -6.41
CA PHE A 223 0.72 -14.35 -7.43
C PHE A 223 1.21 -14.09 -8.85
N PHE A 224 1.91 -12.98 -9.10
CA PHE A 224 2.38 -12.67 -10.45
C PHE A 224 3.33 -13.75 -11.03
N PRO A 225 4.37 -14.22 -10.32
CA PRO A 225 5.22 -15.30 -10.79
C PRO A 225 4.46 -16.63 -10.98
N ILE A 226 3.50 -16.93 -10.10
CA ILE A 226 2.67 -18.14 -10.21
C ILE A 226 1.83 -18.09 -11.49
N CYS A 227 1.18 -16.97 -11.76
CA CYS A 227 0.43 -16.76 -12.99
C CYS A 227 1.33 -16.86 -14.23
N ALA A 228 2.50 -16.21 -14.18
CA ALA A 228 3.46 -16.27 -15.27
C ALA A 228 3.92 -17.70 -15.57
N LEU A 229 4.24 -18.48 -14.53
CA LEU A 229 4.62 -19.88 -14.66
C LEU A 229 3.47 -20.73 -15.22
N LEU A 230 2.26 -20.53 -14.73
CA LEU A 230 1.08 -21.25 -15.22
C LEU A 230 0.87 -21.00 -16.73
N PHE A 231 0.90 -19.73 -17.15
CA PHE A 231 0.77 -19.38 -18.56
C PHE A 231 1.94 -19.92 -19.41
N LEU A 232 3.15 -19.89 -18.89
CA LEU A 232 4.31 -20.49 -19.56
C LEU A 232 4.08 -21.97 -19.80
N VAL A 233 3.58 -22.72 -18.82
CA VAL A 233 3.27 -24.15 -18.94
C VAL A 233 2.16 -24.36 -19.98
N ILE A 234 1.07 -23.59 -19.94
CA ILE A 234 -0.04 -23.68 -20.90
C ILE A 234 0.47 -23.42 -22.33
N LEU A 235 1.22 -22.32 -22.53
CA LEU A 235 1.79 -21.96 -23.83
C LEU A 235 2.74 -23.05 -24.34
N TRP A 236 3.56 -23.63 -23.47
CA TRP A 236 4.48 -24.72 -23.82
C TRP A 236 3.72 -25.96 -24.30
N PHE A 237 2.71 -26.40 -23.59
CA PHE A 237 1.88 -27.54 -23.99
C PHE A 237 1.15 -27.29 -25.32
N MET A 238 0.71 -26.05 -25.55
CA MET A 238 -0.06 -25.64 -26.72
C MET A 238 0.81 -25.51 -27.96
N PHE A 239 1.98 -24.89 -27.83
CA PHE A 239 2.80 -24.52 -28.99
C PHE A 239 4.04 -25.38 -29.19
N ARG A 240 4.61 -25.95 -28.13
CA ARG A 240 5.85 -26.76 -28.13
C ARG A 240 7.01 -26.08 -28.87
N ASP A 241 7.03 -24.76 -28.89
CA ASP A 241 8.03 -23.91 -29.54
C ASP A 241 8.39 -22.77 -28.61
N LEU A 242 9.67 -22.68 -28.24
CA LEU A 242 10.15 -21.67 -27.28
C LEU A 242 9.88 -20.24 -27.73
N ARG A 243 9.95 -19.98 -29.03
CA ARG A 243 9.69 -18.66 -29.62
C ARG A 243 8.22 -18.26 -29.45
N ALA A 244 7.32 -19.20 -29.69
CA ALA A 244 5.89 -18.99 -29.52
C ALA A 244 5.47 -18.81 -28.06
N VAL A 245 6.27 -19.29 -27.11
CA VAL A 245 6.07 -19.09 -25.66
C VAL A 245 6.64 -17.76 -25.18
N LEU A 246 7.88 -17.44 -25.59
CA LEU A 246 8.56 -16.26 -25.09
C LEU A 246 8.02 -14.95 -25.69
N LEU A 247 7.59 -14.96 -26.96
CA LEU A 247 7.13 -13.75 -27.66
C LEU A 247 5.93 -13.09 -26.98
N PRO A 248 4.85 -13.81 -26.62
CA PRO A 248 3.75 -13.25 -25.83
C PRO A 248 4.18 -12.71 -24.47
N LEU A 249 5.03 -13.45 -23.75
CA LEU A 249 5.51 -13.04 -22.44
C LEU A 249 6.29 -11.71 -22.51
N PHE A 250 7.18 -11.58 -23.48
CA PHE A 250 7.92 -10.33 -23.70
C PHE A 250 6.98 -9.17 -24.09
N ALA A 251 6.03 -9.42 -25.01
CA ALA A 251 5.08 -8.39 -25.44
C ALA A 251 4.26 -7.86 -24.26
N VAL A 252 3.76 -8.75 -23.41
CA VAL A 252 3.01 -8.37 -22.21
C VAL A 252 3.91 -7.72 -21.17
N GLY A 253 5.13 -8.22 -20.97
CA GLY A 253 6.11 -7.57 -20.10
C GLY A 253 6.41 -6.13 -20.51
N PHE A 254 6.52 -5.86 -21.82
CA PHE A 254 6.65 -4.50 -22.34
C PHE A 254 5.40 -3.66 -22.08
N ALA A 255 4.21 -4.21 -22.27
CA ALA A 255 2.96 -3.50 -21.99
C ALA A 255 2.87 -3.09 -20.53
N ILE A 256 3.20 -3.98 -19.59
CA ILE A 256 3.23 -3.67 -18.16
C ILE A 256 4.26 -2.57 -17.87
N ALA A 257 5.49 -2.69 -18.40
CA ALA A 257 6.55 -1.70 -18.18
C ALA A 257 6.18 -0.33 -18.75
N TYR A 258 5.52 -0.27 -19.91
CA TYR A 258 5.04 1.01 -20.48
C TYR A 258 3.93 1.62 -19.65
N THR A 259 2.99 0.81 -19.17
CA THR A 259 1.89 1.30 -18.33
C THR A 259 2.41 1.84 -17.00
N THR A 260 3.31 1.12 -16.32
CA THR A 260 3.91 1.59 -15.07
C THR A 260 4.79 2.82 -15.27
N GLY A 261 5.55 2.87 -16.36
CA GLY A 261 6.32 4.07 -16.73
C GLY A 261 5.44 5.26 -17.06
N PHE A 262 4.33 5.05 -17.75
CA PHE A 262 3.34 6.11 -18.02
C PHE A 262 2.69 6.65 -16.75
N LEU A 263 2.30 5.77 -15.81
CA LEU A 263 1.79 6.18 -14.49
C LEU A 263 2.82 7.05 -13.76
N ALA A 264 4.07 6.63 -13.74
CA ALA A 264 5.16 7.38 -13.12
C ALA A 264 5.34 8.79 -13.75
N LEU A 265 5.33 8.87 -15.10
CA LEU A 265 5.49 10.13 -15.83
C LEU A 265 4.27 11.06 -15.68
N SER A 266 3.07 10.50 -15.56
CA SER A 266 1.84 11.27 -15.32
C SER A 266 1.68 11.73 -13.88
N GLY A 267 2.59 11.33 -12.98
CA GLY A 267 2.52 11.64 -11.56
C GLY A 267 1.43 10.87 -10.81
N GLN A 268 0.81 9.88 -11.47
CA GLN A 268 -0.21 9.04 -10.83
C GLN A 268 0.47 7.94 -10.01
N PRO A 269 0.16 7.82 -8.71
CA PRO A 269 0.70 6.76 -7.88
C PRO A 269 0.03 5.42 -8.20
N ILE A 270 0.66 4.33 -7.79
CA ILE A 270 -0.01 3.06 -7.65
C ILE A 270 -0.88 3.14 -6.39
N ASP A 271 -2.18 3.10 -6.57
CA ASP A 271 -3.19 3.08 -5.53
C ASP A 271 -3.82 1.67 -5.41
N ILE A 272 -4.80 1.52 -4.50
CA ILE A 272 -5.52 0.26 -4.28
C ILE A 272 -6.17 -0.25 -5.57
N ILE A 273 -6.68 0.66 -6.43
CA ILE A 273 -7.37 0.32 -7.68
C ILE A 273 -6.35 -0.04 -8.77
N ASN A 274 -5.33 0.81 -8.94
CA ASN A 274 -4.33 0.65 -10.00
C ASN A 274 -3.40 -0.55 -9.76
N ASN A 275 -3.30 -1.04 -8.53
CA ASN A 275 -2.48 -2.19 -8.19
C ASN A 275 -2.87 -3.47 -8.95
N VAL A 276 -4.12 -3.58 -9.41
CA VAL A 276 -4.59 -4.74 -10.20
C VAL A 276 -4.15 -4.68 -11.67
N LEU A 277 -3.76 -3.50 -12.19
CA LEU A 277 -3.45 -3.29 -13.60
C LEU A 277 -2.38 -4.25 -14.17
N PRO A 278 -1.24 -4.50 -13.50
CA PRO A 278 -0.23 -5.43 -14.03
C PRO A 278 -0.80 -6.82 -14.28
N VAL A 279 -1.62 -7.34 -13.36
CA VAL A 279 -2.26 -8.66 -13.50
C VAL A 279 -3.28 -8.67 -14.62
N LEU A 280 -4.11 -7.63 -14.72
CA LEU A 280 -5.10 -7.51 -15.81
C LEU A 280 -4.43 -7.43 -17.17
N ILE A 281 -3.41 -6.60 -17.33
CA ILE A 281 -2.63 -6.49 -18.58
C ILE A 281 -1.99 -7.83 -18.92
N PHE A 282 -1.48 -8.53 -17.91
CA PHE A 282 -0.86 -9.84 -18.09
C PHE A 282 -1.86 -10.87 -18.63
N VAL A 283 -3.00 -11.02 -17.99
CA VAL A 283 -4.03 -12.01 -18.37
C VAL A 283 -4.64 -11.70 -19.73
N ILE A 284 -5.05 -10.45 -19.95
CA ILE A 284 -5.67 -10.02 -21.22
C ILE A 284 -4.64 -10.07 -22.35
N GLY A 285 -3.45 -9.53 -22.11
CA GLY A 285 -2.41 -9.47 -23.13
C GLY A 285 -1.92 -10.84 -23.58
N ILE A 286 -1.79 -11.81 -22.66
CA ILE A 286 -1.45 -13.19 -23.05
C ILE A 286 -2.60 -13.83 -23.83
N SER A 287 -3.86 -13.63 -23.41
CA SER A 287 -5.03 -14.15 -24.12
C SER A 287 -5.06 -13.64 -25.58
N ASP A 288 -4.89 -12.35 -25.78
CA ASP A 288 -4.85 -11.74 -27.11
C ASP A 288 -3.68 -12.26 -27.96
N ALA A 289 -2.49 -12.35 -27.34
CA ALA A 289 -1.32 -12.87 -28.00
C ALA A 289 -1.47 -14.34 -28.42
N ILE A 290 -2.16 -15.17 -27.63
CA ILE A 290 -2.49 -16.56 -27.98
C ILE A 290 -3.40 -16.59 -29.20
N HIS A 291 -4.48 -15.81 -29.20
CA HIS A 291 -5.42 -15.77 -30.33
C HIS A 291 -4.70 -15.34 -31.63
N LEU A 292 -3.86 -14.32 -31.55
CA LEU A 292 -3.08 -13.84 -32.66
C LEU A 292 -2.11 -14.90 -33.19
N LEU A 293 -1.41 -15.59 -32.30
CA LEU A 293 -0.43 -16.62 -32.67
C LEU A 293 -1.08 -17.88 -33.25
N VAL A 294 -2.23 -18.31 -32.70
CA VAL A 294 -3.00 -19.44 -33.21
C VAL A 294 -3.49 -19.14 -34.64
N ARG A 295 -4.05 -17.95 -34.86
CA ARG A 295 -4.53 -17.53 -36.16
C ARG A 295 -3.36 -17.45 -37.18
N TYR A 296 -2.25 -16.85 -36.80
CA TYR A 296 -1.05 -16.77 -37.64
C TYR A 296 -0.56 -18.15 -38.03
N ARG A 297 -0.47 -19.13 -37.14
CA ARG A 297 -0.09 -20.50 -37.44
C ARG A 297 -1.06 -21.19 -38.39
N HIS A 298 -2.35 -21.01 -38.18
CA HIS A 298 -3.39 -21.58 -39.07
C HIS A 298 -3.27 -21.06 -40.48
N GLU A 299 -2.99 -19.77 -40.67
CA GLU A 299 -2.78 -19.17 -41.99
C GLU A 299 -1.50 -19.70 -42.69
N LEU A 300 -0.42 -19.92 -41.91
CA LEU A 300 0.81 -20.55 -42.44
C LEU A 300 0.59 -22.02 -42.84
N GLU A 301 -0.14 -22.80 -42.03
CA GLU A 301 -0.50 -24.19 -42.32
C GLU A 301 -1.39 -24.30 -43.56
N SER A 302 -2.16 -23.26 -43.84
CA SER A 302 -2.98 -23.14 -45.06
C SER A 302 -2.15 -22.86 -46.34
N GLY A 303 -0.82 -22.76 -46.19
CA GLY A 303 0.10 -22.57 -47.32
C GLY A 303 0.32 -21.12 -47.73
N LYS A 304 -0.16 -20.14 -46.98
CA LYS A 304 0.06 -18.72 -47.28
C LYS A 304 1.50 -18.32 -46.95
N PRO A 305 2.14 -17.46 -47.77
CA PRO A 305 3.44 -16.91 -47.46
C PRO A 305 3.39 -16.06 -46.19
N GLN A 306 4.50 -15.95 -45.45
CA GLN A 306 4.58 -15.27 -44.14
C GLN A 306 3.99 -13.85 -44.15
N GLN A 307 4.22 -13.08 -45.20
CA GLN A 307 3.72 -11.71 -45.34
C GLN A 307 2.19 -11.66 -45.46
N GLU A 308 1.62 -12.60 -46.22
CA GLU A 308 0.17 -12.69 -46.40
C GLU A 308 -0.51 -13.22 -45.12
N ALA A 309 0.08 -14.24 -44.48
CA ALA A 309 -0.40 -14.73 -43.20
C ALA A 309 -0.44 -13.62 -42.12
N LEU A 310 0.59 -12.77 -42.09
CA LEU A 310 0.66 -11.65 -41.15
C LEU A 310 -0.38 -10.56 -41.42
N SER A 311 -0.72 -10.33 -42.70
CA SER A 311 -1.70 -9.29 -43.08
C SER A 311 -3.14 -9.67 -42.82
N VAL A 312 -3.44 -10.96 -42.62
CA VAL A 312 -4.77 -11.52 -42.38
C VAL A 312 -4.99 -11.79 -40.89
N THR A 313 -3.91 -11.87 -40.12
CA THR A 313 -3.95 -12.10 -38.67
C THR A 313 -4.20 -10.81 -37.91
#